data_3f6d393b65dd352fcf7e70dba1bfab39
#
_entry.id   3f6d393b65dd352fcf7e70dba1bfab39
#
_cell.length_a   1.000
_cell.length_b   1.000
_cell.length_c   1.000
_cell.angle_alpha   90.00
_cell.angle_beta   90.00
_cell.angle_gamma   90.00
#
_symmetry.space_group_name_H-M   'P 1'
#
loop_
_entity.id
_entity.type
_entity.pdbx_description
1 polymer ?
#
loop_
_entity_poly.entity_id
_entity_poly.type
_entity_poly.pdbx_seq_one_letter_code
_entity_poly.pdbx_strand_id
1 'polypeptide(L)'
;MKSLLTRFASIGTIFSLVLAGSSATTPALTLGPSASVHVHKGAISVFNVPLVKVTAVCSGGGLGNINVEVIQTADQSSNGQATSSPGSETVKCNGQSQHVAVTLFGASYNIGQATAIVMLLDASGATVASTTRTIVLGFPVIEGMEEEQGGND
;
A
#
# COMPACT_ATOMS: atom_id res chain seq x y z
N MET A 1 41.50 -18.41 64.64
CA MET A 1 40.56 -18.84 65.72
C MET A 1 39.33 -19.46 65.08
N LYS A 2 39.14 -20.74 65.42
CA LYS A 2 37.91 -21.57 65.39
C LYS A 2 37.07 -21.60 64.11
N SER A 3 37.30 -22.69 63.39
CA SER A 3 36.49 -23.60 62.65
C SER A 3 35.04 -23.75 63.16
N LEU A 4 34.08 -23.79 62.27
CA LEU A 4 32.82 -24.54 62.45
C LEU A 4 32.37 -25.08 61.11
N LEU A 5 32.67 -26.37 60.93
CA LEU A 5 32.04 -27.22 59.90
C LEU A 5 30.58 -27.49 60.34
N THR A 6 29.65 -27.27 59.46
CA THR A 6 28.31 -27.85 59.59
C THR A 6 27.99 -28.62 58.33
N ARG A 7 27.94 -29.94 58.46
CA ARG A 7 27.50 -30.90 57.47
C ARG A 7 25.97 -30.85 57.44
N PHE A 8 25.39 -30.67 56.27
CA PHE A 8 23.98 -30.98 56.06
C PHE A 8 23.82 -32.15 55.09
N ALA A 9 23.08 -33.09 55.60
CA ALA A 9 22.80 -34.37 54.98
C ALA A 9 21.93 -34.25 53.75
N SER A 10 22.27 -35.07 52.78
CA SER A 10 21.55 -35.34 51.53
C SER A 10 20.23 -36.04 51.82
N ILE A 11 19.10 -35.45 51.42
CA ILE A 11 17.83 -36.13 51.30
C ILE A 11 17.49 -36.16 49.81
N GLY A 12 17.64 -37.34 49.24
CA GLY A 12 17.28 -37.60 47.84
C GLY A 12 15.75 -37.65 47.72
N THR A 13 15.21 -36.71 46.98
CA THR A 13 13.81 -36.77 46.54
C THR A 13 13.79 -37.16 45.06
N ILE A 14 13.29 -38.39 44.84
CA ILE A 14 13.05 -38.92 43.48
C ILE A 14 11.84 -38.19 42.91
N PHE A 15 12.05 -37.27 42.00
CA PHE A 15 10.99 -36.67 41.23
C PHE A 15 10.66 -37.58 40.04
N SER A 16 9.51 -38.24 40.11
CA SER A 16 8.91 -38.94 38.98
C SER A 16 8.46 -37.92 37.94
N LEU A 17 9.15 -37.87 36.83
CA LEU A 17 8.79 -37.03 35.69
C LEU A 17 7.61 -37.65 34.95
N VAL A 18 6.39 -37.16 35.23
CA VAL A 18 5.23 -37.44 34.40
C VAL A 18 5.36 -36.63 33.13
N LEU A 19 5.70 -37.28 32.02
CA LEU A 19 5.60 -36.68 30.69
C LEU A 19 4.11 -36.52 30.33
N ALA A 20 3.53 -35.38 30.67
CA ALA A 20 2.28 -34.94 30.09
C ALA A 20 2.57 -34.54 28.65
N GLY A 21 2.14 -35.37 27.70
CA GLY A 21 2.19 -35.06 26.27
C GLY A 21 1.35 -33.81 25.98
N SER A 22 1.97 -32.64 25.92
CA SER A 22 1.36 -31.45 25.42
C SER A 22 1.23 -31.58 23.90
N SER A 23 0.03 -31.91 23.43
CA SER A 23 -0.33 -31.76 22.04
C SER A 23 -0.18 -30.28 21.70
N ALA A 24 0.94 -29.90 21.07
CA ALA A 24 1.14 -28.61 20.52
C ALA A 24 0.15 -28.44 19.34
N THR A 25 -0.99 -27.84 19.61
CA THR A 25 -1.86 -27.29 18.57
C THR A 25 -1.05 -26.20 17.90
N THR A 26 -0.48 -26.52 16.73
CA THR A 26 0.06 -25.50 15.83
C THR A 26 -1.06 -24.51 15.55
N PRO A 27 -0.90 -23.21 15.90
CA PRO A 27 -1.89 -22.23 15.53
C PRO A 27 -1.96 -22.24 14.01
N ALA A 28 -3.16 -22.49 13.45
CA ALA A 28 -3.42 -22.29 12.05
C ALA A 28 -3.02 -20.84 11.76
N LEU A 29 -2.06 -20.63 10.87
CA LEU A 29 -1.78 -19.34 10.29
C LEU A 29 -3.07 -18.89 9.60
N THR A 30 -3.90 -18.14 10.31
CA THR A 30 -4.94 -17.35 9.68
C THR A 30 -4.19 -16.38 8.76
N LEU A 31 -4.18 -16.67 7.44
CA LEU A 31 -3.85 -15.66 6.49
C LEU A 31 -4.77 -14.48 6.79
N GLY A 32 -4.18 -13.45 7.36
CA GLY A 32 -4.88 -12.19 7.59
C GLY A 32 -5.48 -11.70 6.26
N PRO A 33 -6.50 -10.85 6.33
CA PRO A 33 -7.15 -10.34 5.15
C PRO A 33 -6.10 -9.81 4.17
N SER A 34 -6.11 -10.34 2.95
CA SER A 34 -5.17 -9.91 1.92
C SER A 34 -5.52 -8.47 1.52
N ALA A 35 -4.58 -7.56 1.75
CA ALA A 35 -4.68 -6.20 1.24
C ALA A 35 -3.61 -6.00 0.17
N SER A 36 -3.97 -5.32 -0.91
CA SER A 36 -3.02 -4.97 -1.97
C SER A 36 -3.39 -3.65 -2.61
N VAL A 37 -2.39 -2.95 -3.12
CA VAL A 37 -2.58 -1.74 -3.88
C VAL A 37 -1.64 -1.73 -5.08
N HIS A 38 -2.17 -1.36 -6.24
CA HIS A 38 -1.42 -1.31 -7.49
C HIS A 38 -1.74 0.00 -8.22
N VAL A 39 -0.69 0.74 -8.60
CA VAL A 39 -0.80 1.96 -9.40
C VAL A 39 -0.68 1.60 -10.87
N HIS A 40 -1.60 2.05 -11.70
CA HIS A 40 -1.51 1.89 -13.15
C HIS A 40 -0.44 2.83 -13.72
N LYS A 41 0.15 2.43 -14.86
CA LYS A 41 1.05 3.32 -15.60
C LYS A 41 0.20 4.43 -16.22
N GLY A 42 0.50 5.67 -15.84
CA GLY A 42 -0.13 6.85 -16.39
C GLY A 42 -1.13 7.49 -15.43
N ALA A 43 -0.88 8.74 -15.14
CA ALA A 43 -1.88 9.66 -14.64
C ALA A 43 -2.37 10.47 -15.84
N ILE A 44 -3.67 10.67 -15.92
CA ILE A 44 -4.31 11.43 -16.98
C ILE A 44 -4.60 12.80 -16.41
N SER A 45 -4.15 13.84 -17.07
CA SER A 45 -4.54 15.20 -16.73
C SER A 45 -5.83 15.53 -17.46
N VAL A 46 -6.90 15.76 -16.74
CA VAL A 46 -8.14 16.31 -17.27
C VAL A 46 -8.24 17.74 -16.73
N PHE A 47 -8.29 18.73 -17.60
CA PHE A 47 -8.31 20.15 -17.23
C PHE A 47 -7.17 20.59 -16.29
N ASN A 48 -5.94 20.12 -16.52
CA ASN A 48 -4.76 20.34 -15.68
C ASN A 48 -4.85 19.77 -14.25
N VAL A 49 -5.85 18.95 -13.97
CA VAL A 49 -5.96 18.22 -12.72
C VAL A 49 -5.48 16.80 -12.93
N PRO A 50 -4.38 16.38 -12.32
CA PRO A 50 -3.87 15.03 -12.48
C PRO A 50 -4.77 14.02 -11.79
N LEU A 51 -4.92 12.86 -12.42
CA LEU A 51 -5.72 11.75 -11.96
C LEU A 51 -4.87 10.48 -11.95
N VAL A 52 -4.76 9.83 -10.81
CA VAL A 52 -4.04 8.56 -10.67
C VAL A 52 -5.03 7.41 -10.56
N LYS A 53 -4.92 6.46 -11.48
CA LYS A 53 -5.73 5.23 -11.42
C LYS A 53 -5.02 4.19 -10.55
N VAL A 54 -5.74 3.67 -9.58
CA VAL A 54 -5.28 2.69 -8.60
C VAL A 54 -6.21 1.50 -8.59
N THR A 55 -5.67 0.29 -8.52
CA THR A 55 -6.43 -0.91 -8.17
C THR A 55 -6.10 -1.28 -6.73
N ALA A 56 -7.11 -1.45 -5.90
CA ALA A 56 -6.96 -1.80 -4.51
C ALA A 56 -7.82 -2.99 -4.12
N VAL A 57 -7.30 -3.82 -3.23
CA VAL A 57 -8.04 -4.84 -2.49
C VAL A 57 -7.89 -4.52 -1.02
N CYS A 58 -9.01 -4.30 -0.34
CA CYS A 58 -9.06 -4.05 1.10
C CYS A 58 -10.06 -5.02 1.73
N SER A 59 -9.68 -5.66 2.83
CA SER A 59 -10.52 -6.58 3.58
C SER A 59 -10.58 -6.19 5.05
N GLY A 60 -11.50 -6.77 5.81
CA GLY A 60 -11.72 -6.44 7.21
C GLY A 60 -13.03 -5.72 7.49
N GLY A 61 -13.79 -5.39 6.44
CA GLY A 61 -15.09 -4.68 6.55
C GLY A 61 -14.96 -3.16 6.67
N GLY A 62 -16.07 -2.47 6.49
CA GLY A 62 -16.12 -1.01 6.58
C GLY A 62 -15.57 -0.27 5.36
N LEU A 63 -15.22 0.99 5.56
CA LEU A 63 -14.64 1.87 4.56
C LEU A 63 -13.17 2.14 4.91
N GLY A 64 -12.28 1.85 3.97
CA GLY A 64 -10.89 2.24 4.02
C GLY A 64 -10.63 3.51 3.20
N ASN A 65 -9.38 3.91 3.13
CA ASN A 65 -8.96 5.09 2.38
C ASN A 65 -7.70 4.79 1.55
N ILE A 66 -7.66 5.29 0.33
CA ILE A 66 -6.45 5.32 -0.49
C ILE A 66 -5.90 6.74 -0.44
N ASN A 67 -4.69 6.89 0.08
CA ASN A 67 -3.94 8.13 0.02
C ASN A 67 -2.88 8.03 -1.06
N VAL A 68 -2.83 9.02 -1.93
CA VAL A 68 -1.87 9.12 -3.02
C VAL A 68 -1.10 10.42 -2.87
N GLU A 69 0.21 10.33 -2.97
CA GLU A 69 1.08 11.49 -3.16
C GLU A 69 1.83 11.33 -4.47
N VAL A 70 1.77 12.33 -5.33
CA VAL A 70 2.57 12.35 -6.55
C VAL A 70 3.62 13.43 -6.43
N ILE A 71 4.86 13.04 -6.65
CA ILE A 71 6.04 13.90 -6.61
C ILE A 71 6.64 13.95 -8.01
N GLN A 72 6.81 15.15 -8.53
CA GLN A 72 7.56 15.40 -9.76
C GLN A 72 8.78 16.27 -9.41
N THR A 73 9.97 15.72 -9.57
CA THR A 73 11.20 16.48 -9.35
C THR A 73 11.47 17.46 -10.50
N ALA A 74 12.37 18.42 -10.28
CA ALA A 74 12.75 19.37 -11.33
C ALA A 74 13.26 18.67 -12.61
N ASP A 75 14.02 17.59 -12.47
CA ASP A 75 14.55 16.81 -13.59
C ASP A 75 13.48 16.00 -14.32
N GLN A 76 12.37 15.67 -13.64
CA GLN A 76 11.24 14.95 -14.22
C GLN A 76 10.24 15.87 -14.91
N SER A 77 10.24 17.13 -14.56
CA SER A 77 9.31 18.15 -15.05
C SER A 77 9.85 18.83 -16.32
N SER A 78 8.99 19.01 -17.33
CA SER A 78 9.37 19.69 -18.58
C SER A 78 9.71 21.18 -18.40
N ASN A 79 9.31 21.81 -17.29
CA ASN A 79 9.63 23.20 -16.97
C ASN A 79 10.72 23.37 -15.91
N GLY A 80 11.35 22.26 -15.45
CA GLY A 80 12.42 22.29 -14.46
C GLY A 80 11.96 22.65 -13.04
N GLN A 81 10.67 22.57 -12.72
CA GLN A 81 10.16 22.87 -11.39
C GLN A 81 9.67 21.60 -10.69
N ALA A 82 10.05 21.42 -9.42
CA ALA A 82 9.54 20.35 -8.60
C ALA A 82 8.13 20.67 -8.09
N THR A 83 7.30 19.66 -8.03
CA THR A 83 5.94 19.76 -7.48
C THR A 83 5.53 18.49 -6.74
N SER A 84 4.64 18.63 -5.77
CA SER A 84 4.03 17.51 -5.04
C SER A 84 2.58 17.84 -4.70
N SER A 85 1.71 16.85 -4.83
CA SER A 85 0.30 16.99 -4.43
C SER A 85 -0.23 15.71 -3.83
N PRO A 86 -1.01 15.82 -2.77
CA PRO A 86 -1.78 14.72 -2.22
C PRO A 86 -3.14 14.58 -2.91
N GLY A 87 -3.68 13.37 -2.83
CA GLY A 87 -5.06 13.06 -3.15
C GLY A 87 -5.54 11.90 -2.29
N SER A 88 -6.84 11.76 -2.13
CA SER A 88 -7.41 10.62 -1.40
C SER A 88 -8.78 10.24 -1.92
N GLU A 89 -9.10 8.94 -1.80
CA GLU A 89 -10.41 8.37 -2.15
C GLU A 89 -10.78 7.22 -1.22
N THR A 90 -12.07 7.06 -1.00
CA THR A 90 -12.61 6.02 -0.14
C THR A 90 -12.80 4.70 -0.91
N VAL A 91 -12.50 3.58 -0.26
CA VAL A 91 -12.70 2.22 -0.80
C VAL A 91 -13.46 1.35 0.19
N LYS A 92 -14.16 0.34 -0.32
CA LYS A 92 -14.84 -0.66 0.53
C LYS A 92 -13.87 -1.78 0.88
N CYS A 93 -13.71 -2.09 2.18
CA CYS A 93 -12.88 -3.18 2.65
C CYS A 93 -13.66 -4.52 2.67
N ASN A 94 -14.15 -4.96 1.53
CA ASN A 94 -14.97 -6.16 1.36
C ASN A 94 -14.23 -7.35 0.70
N GLY A 95 -12.91 -7.23 0.53
CA GLY A 95 -12.07 -8.24 -0.11
C GLY A 95 -12.14 -8.28 -1.64
N GLN A 96 -12.92 -7.40 -2.26
CA GLN A 96 -13.03 -7.31 -3.72
C GLN A 96 -12.04 -6.30 -4.30
N SER A 97 -11.59 -6.57 -5.52
CA SER A 97 -10.77 -5.62 -6.29
C SER A 97 -11.60 -4.44 -6.74
N GLN A 98 -11.11 -3.23 -6.49
CA GLN A 98 -11.75 -1.97 -6.85
C GLN A 98 -10.80 -1.12 -7.67
N HIS A 99 -11.33 -0.52 -8.74
CA HIS A 99 -10.62 0.45 -9.56
C HIS A 99 -11.04 1.85 -9.11
N VAL A 100 -10.08 2.63 -8.66
CA VAL A 100 -10.31 3.95 -8.09
C VAL A 100 -9.48 4.97 -8.85
N ALA A 101 -10.08 6.12 -9.14
CA ALA A 101 -9.40 7.25 -9.72
C ALA A 101 -9.25 8.34 -8.66
N VAL A 102 -8.01 8.58 -8.23
CA VAL A 102 -7.69 9.56 -7.21
C VAL A 102 -7.32 10.88 -7.87
N THR A 103 -8.09 11.91 -7.58
CA THR A 103 -7.82 13.27 -8.05
C THR A 103 -6.81 13.95 -7.12
N LEU A 104 -5.79 14.58 -7.70
CA LEU A 104 -4.77 15.30 -6.96
C LEU A 104 -5.09 16.79 -6.96
N PHE A 105 -4.93 17.45 -5.84
CA PHE A 105 -5.26 18.87 -5.68
C PHE A 105 -4.04 19.72 -5.31
N GLY A 106 -4.05 20.97 -5.72
CA GLY A 106 -3.16 22.01 -5.20
C GLY A 106 -1.89 22.27 -5.98
N ALA A 107 -1.52 21.47 -6.98
CA ALA A 107 -0.35 21.79 -7.82
C ALA A 107 -0.60 21.54 -9.30
N SER A 108 0.08 22.31 -10.13
CA SER A 108 0.11 22.10 -11.57
C SER A 108 1.27 21.19 -11.92
N TYR A 109 1.00 20.10 -12.60
CA TYR A 109 2.00 19.17 -13.11
C TYR A 109 2.33 19.46 -14.55
N ASN A 110 3.54 19.09 -14.94
CA ASN A 110 3.98 19.13 -16.31
C ASN A 110 4.00 17.72 -16.89
N ILE A 111 3.94 17.64 -18.22
CA ILE A 111 4.15 16.39 -18.93
C ILE A 111 5.53 15.85 -18.57
N GLY A 112 5.63 14.58 -18.25
CA GLY A 112 6.89 13.93 -17.90
C GLY A 112 6.72 12.81 -16.90
N GLN A 113 7.83 12.35 -16.35
CA GLN A 113 7.83 11.35 -15.30
C GLN A 113 7.47 11.95 -13.94
N ALA A 114 6.88 11.15 -13.08
CA ALA A 114 6.61 11.49 -11.69
C ALA A 114 6.65 10.21 -10.84
N THR A 115 6.78 10.35 -9.53
CA THR A 115 6.73 9.25 -8.58
C THR A 115 5.40 9.30 -7.85
N ALA A 116 4.61 8.23 -7.93
CA ALA A 116 3.40 8.06 -7.15
C ALA A 116 3.69 7.17 -5.93
N ILE A 117 3.37 7.67 -4.76
CA ILE A 117 3.41 6.96 -3.48
C ILE A 117 1.96 6.73 -3.08
N VAL A 118 1.56 5.48 -2.89
CA VAL A 118 0.18 5.11 -2.57
C VAL A 118 0.14 4.28 -1.31
N MET A 119 -0.74 4.66 -0.39
CA MET A 119 -1.01 3.95 0.85
C MET A 119 -2.49 3.59 0.91
N LEU A 120 -2.78 2.33 1.21
CA LEU A 120 -4.12 1.84 1.50
C LEU A 120 -4.27 1.70 3.00
N LEU A 121 -5.25 2.40 3.55
CA LEU A 121 -5.62 2.34 4.95
C LEU A 121 -6.91 1.54 5.10
N ASP A 122 -7.01 0.72 6.13
CA ASP A 122 -8.25 0.03 6.50
C ASP A 122 -9.24 0.97 7.23
N ALA A 123 -10.36 0.40 7.66
CA ALA A 123 -11.40 1.14 8.38
C ALA A 123 -10.96 1.68 9.76
N SER A 124 -9.87 1.18 10.31
CA SER A 124 -9.26 1.67 11.56
C SER A 124 -8.26 2.81 11.32
N GLY A 125 -7.92 3.08 10.06
CA GLY A 125 -6.88 4.02 9.67
C GLY A 125 -5.46 3.43 9.68
N ALA A 126 -5.31 2.12 9.86
CA ALA A 126 -4.03 1.45 9.78
C ALA A 126 -3.62 1.22 8.32
N THR A 127 -2.36 1.47 7.98
CA THR A 127 -1.83 1.17 6.65
C THR A 127 -1.71 -0.34 6.47
N VAL A 128 -2.48 -0.90 5.53
CA VAL A 128 -2.53 -2.34 5.23
C VAL A 128 -1.81 -2.73 3.96
N ALA A 129 -1.56 -1.78 3.06
CA ALA A 129 -0.71 -1.96 1.89
C ALA A 129 -0.13 -0.62 1.43
N SER A 130 1.02 -0.65 0.77
CA SER A 130 1.62 0.53 0.15
C SER A 130 2.42 0.15 -1.08
N THR A 131 2.57 1.10 -2.00
CA THR A 131 3.41 0.95 -3.19
C THR A 131 3.97 2.29 -3.63
N THR A 132 5.14 2.26 -4.24
CA THR A 132 5.75 3.41 -4.89
C THR A 132 6.05 3.05 -6.33
N ARG A 133 5.67 3.91 -7.27
CA ARG A 133 5.85 3.65 -8.70
C ARG A 133 6.15 4.92 -9.47
N THR A 134 7.05 4.81 -10.46
CA THR A 134 7.19 5.82 -11.48
C THR A 134 6.03 5.73 -12.45
N ILE A 135 5.36 6.85 -12.69
CA ILE A 135 4.26 7.04 -13.64
C ILE A 135 4.66 8.09 -14.67
N VAL A 136 3.97 8.12 -15.79
CA VAL A 136 4.12 9.17 -16.81
C VAL A 136 2.87 10.03 -16.77
N LEU A 137 3.07 11.31 -16.51
CA LEU A 137 2.03 12.33 -16.61
C LEU A 137 1.93 12.78 -18.07
N GLY A 138 0.76 12.64 -18.66
CA GLY A 138 0.51 13.01 -20.04
C GLY A 138 -0.93 13.42 -20.26
N PHE A 139 -1.24 13.99 -21.40
CA PHE A 139 -2.61 14.26 -21.79
C PHE A 139 -3.34 12.92 -22.07
N PRO A 140 -4.65 12.84 -21.80
CA PRO A 140 -5.43 11.70 -22.19
C PRO A 140 -5.35 11.55 -23.72
N VAL A 141 -4.93 10.37 -24.18
CA VAL A 141 -5.16 10.00 -25.56
C VAL A 141 -6.67 9.84 -25.69
N ILE A 142 -7.31 10.71 -26.46
CA ILE A 142 -8.72 10.54 -26.84
C ILE A 142 -8.73 9.39 -27.84
N GLU A 143 -8.92 8.16 -27.35
CA GLU A 143 -9.22 7.01 -28.22
C GLU A 143 -10.56 7.31 -28.90
N GLY A 144 -10.53 7.64 -30.17
CA GLY A 144 -11.75 7.89 -30.97
C GLY A 144 -11.69 8.97 -32.01
N MET A 145 -10.56 9.69 -32.22
CA MET A 145 -10.30 10.45 -33.43
C MET A 145 -9.43 9.59 -34.36
N GLU A 146 -9.99 8.51 -34.88
CA GLU A 146 -9.51 8.02 -36.19
C GLU A 146 -9.87 9.12 -37.19
N GLU A 147 -8.86 9.84 -37.67
CA GLU A 147 -8.97 10.67 -38.86
C GLU A 147 -9.47 9.74 -39.97
N GLU A 148 -10.73 9.90 -40.31
CA GLU A 148 -11.29 9.46 -41.57
C GLU A 148 -10.58 10.31 -42.63
N GLN A 149 -9.36 9.90 -43.01
CA GLN A 149 -8.74 10.41 -44.25
C GLN A 149 -9.60 9.89 -45.39
N GLY A 150 -10.60 10.69 -45.72
CA GLY A 150 -11.35 10.55 -46.94
C GLY A 150 -10.39 10.54 -48.12
N GLY A 151 -10.18 9.34 -48.70
CA GLY A 151 -9.59 9.22 -50.02
C GLY A 151 -10.52 9.89 -51.00
N ASN A 152 -10.04 10.98 -51.58
CA ASN A 152 -10.58 11.55 -52.80
C ASN A 152 -9.80 10.93 -53.96
N ASP A 153 -10.43 10.00 -54.67
CA ASP A 153 -10.10 9.67 -56.05
C ASP A 153 -10.85 10.60 -56.99
#